data_d2f0458a8f46ce17ee0980d6f6f69081
#
_entry.id   d2f0458a8f46ce17ee0980d6f6f69081
#
_cell.length_a   1.000
_cell.length_b   1.000
_cell.length_c   1.000
_cell.angle_alpha   90.00
_cell.angle_beta   90.00
_cell.angle_gamma   90.00
#
_symmetry.space_group_name_H-M   'P 1'
#
loop_
_entity.id
_entity.type
_entity.pdbx_description
1 polymer ?
#
loop_
_entity_poly.entity_id
_entity_poly.type
_entity_poly.pdbx_seq_one_letter_code
_entity_poly.pdbx_strand_id
1 'polypeptide(L)'
;MRHRKHTFKIGRDGAHRSAMLANMVSSLFESGEIRTTVAKAKEARRFAEKMITYGKKADLHHRRLAIAKLRDRDAVKTLFDEVSPRYMDRNGGYTRIIRLGTRIGDAAEMCILQLVEEDVKKKTTKKPKKTEEKAEVAEKVEVAETVATETPAEEASTEDKAE
;
A
#
# COMPACT_ATOMS: atom_id res chain seq x y z
N MET A 1 14.88 -17.23 18.42
CA MET A 1 15.10 -16.41 17.20
C MET A 1 14.60 -14.97 17.43
N ARG A 2 15.31 -13.96 16.91
CA ARG A 2 14.91 -12.54 17.04
C ARG A 2 14.29 -12.04 15.72
N HIS A 3 13.03 -12.34 15.50
CA HIS A 3 12.31 -11.85 14.33
C HIS A 3 11.87 -10.38 14.51
N ARG A 4 11.82 -9.60 13.41
CA ARG A 4 11.34 -8.20 13.33
C ARG A 4 12.08 -7.19 14.24
N LYS A 5 13.21 -7.53 14.83
CA LYS A 5 14.05 -6.57 15.57
C LYS A 5 15.01 -5.89 14.61
N HIS A 6 14.88 -4.57 14.53
CA HIS A 6 15.80 -3.74 13.74
C HIS A 6 17.01 -3.40 14.60
N THR A 7 18.14 -3.97 14.24
CA THR A 7 19.38 -3.90 15.01
C THR A 7 20.37 -2.86 14.49
N PHE A 8 19.99 -2.08 13.46
CA PHE A 8 20.89 -1.05 12.94
C PHE A 8 21.05 0.10 13.95
N LYS A 9 22.07 0.00 14.77
CA LYS A 9 22.44 1.06 15.73
C LYS A 9 23.05 2.28 15.03
N ILE A 10 23.58 2.11 13.82
CA ILE A 10 24.23 3.15 13.00
C ILE A 10 25.40 3.80 13.77
N GLY A 11 26.14 3.00 14.58
CA GLY A 11 27.25 3.48 15.39
C GLY A 11 26.87 4.53 16.47
N ARG A 12 25.59 4.55 16.91
CA ARG A 12 25.09 5.57 17.84
C ARG A 12 24.33 4.97 19.00
N ASP A 13 24.33 5.69 20.12
CA ASP A 13 23.46 5.42 21.25
C ASP A 13 21.98 5.64 20.90
N GLY A 14 21.08 5.07 21.69
CA GLY A 14 19.64 5.09 21.43
C GLY A 14 19.05 6.50 21.34
N ALA A 15 19.42 7.37 22.26
CA ALA A 15 18.95 8.76 22.31
C ALA A 15 19.44 9.57 21.09
N HIS A 16 20.74 9.49 20.80
CA HIS A 16 21.36 10.14 19.65
C HIS A 16 20.79 9.64 18.32
N ARG A 17 20.58 8.33 18.19
CA ARG A 17 19.94 7.75 16.99
C ARG A 17 18.51 8.27 16.78
N SER A 18 17.72 8.35 17.84
CA SER A 18 16.34 8.87 17.76
C SER A 18 16.32 10.34 17.33
N ALA A 19 17.21 11.17 17.90
CA ALA A 19 17.33 12.58 17.53
C ALA A 19 17.80 12.74 16.07
N MET A 20 18.80 11.97 15.63
CA MET A 20 19.28 11.99 14.25
C MET A 20 18.16 11.61 13.26
N LEU A 21 17.39 10.56 13.55
CA LEU A 21 16.29 10.13 12.66
C LEU A 21 15.15 11.16 12.65
N ALA A 22 14.85 11.80 13.79
CA ALA A 22 13.88 12.88 13.87
C ALA A 22 14.30 14.04 12.96
N ASN A 23 15.51 14.56 13.11
CA ASN A 23 16.01 15.67 12.28
C ASN A 23 16.02 15.33 10.78
N MET A 24 16.46 14.09 10.41
CA MET A 24 16.44 13.67 9.01
C MET A 24 15.02 13.62 8.42
N VAL A 25 14.04 13.23 9.22
CA VAL A 25 12.64 13.14 8.75
C VAL A 25 11.98 14.53 8.74
N SER A 26 12.33 15.43 9.70
CA SER A 26 11.91 16.83 9.61
C SER A 26 12.40 17.47 8.31
N SER A 27 13.69 17.36 8.00
CA SER A 27 14.27 17.85 6.74
C SER A 27 13.64 17.18 5.49
N LEU A 28 13.27 15.89 5.58
CA LEU A 28 12.57 15.21 4.48
C LEU A 28 11.18 15.81 4.22
N PHE A 29 10.44 16.18 5.26
CA PHE A 29 9.10 16.77 5.10
C PHE A 29 9.17 18.21 4.59
N GLU A 30 10.22 18.97 4.92
CA GLU A 30 10.44 20.33 4.44
C GLU A 30 10.90 20.38 2.98
N SER A 31 11.91 19.55 2.63
CA SER A 31 12.55 19.59 1.31
C SER A 31 12.01 18.58 0.31
N GLY A 32 11.18 17.61 0.75
CA GLY A 32 10.66 16.54 -0.10
C GLY A 32 11.67 15.42 -0.38
N GLU A 33 13.00 15.73 -0.37
CA GLU A 33 14.06 14.75 -0.58
C GLU A 33 15.31 15.05 0.25
N ILE A 34 16.04 14.01 0.63
CA ILE A 34 17.33 14.13 1.33
C ILE A 34 18.38 13.17 0.77
N ARG A 35 19.63 13.65 0.68
CA ARG A 35 20.78 12.82 0.31
C ARG A 35 21.47 12.27 1.55
N THR A 36 21.60 10.93 1.64
CA THR A 36 22.21 10.27 2.80
C THR A 36 22.77 8.89 2.47
N THR A 37 23.33 8.18 3.46
CA THR A 37 23.79 6.80 3.25
C THR A 37 22.62 5.81 3.28
N VAL A 38 22.72 4.71 2.54
CA VAL A 38 21.69 3.68 2.42
C VAL A 38 21.25 3.13 3.78
N ALA A 39 22.19 2.93 4.72
CA ALA A 39 21.88 2.45 6.06
C ALA A 39 20.97 3.42 6.83
N LYS A 40 21.28 4.73 6.79
CA LYS A 40 20.48 5.78 7.43
C LYS A 40 19.12 5.93 6.75
N ALA A 41 19.08 5.91 5.41
CA ALA A 41 17.85 6.02 4.66
C ALA A 41 16.85 4.88 4.96
N LYS A 42 17.33 3.64 5.11
CA LYS A 42 16.48 2.50 5.47
C LYS A 42 15.79 2.68 6.83
N GLU A 43 16.47 3.25 7.81
CA GLU A 43 15.88 3.52 9.13
C GLU A 43 15.00 4.78 9.11
N ALA A 44 15.42 5.85 8.43
CA ALA A 44 14.64 7.08 8.26
C ALA A 44 13.33 6.82 7.52
N ARG A 45 13.35 5.98 6.47
CA ARG A 45 12.16 5.53 5.74
C ARG A 45 11.06 5.01 6.66
N ARG A 46 11.40 4.10 7.57
CA ARG A 46 10.43 3.51 8.49
C ARG A 46 9.84 4.53 9.45
N PHE A 47 10.71 5.43 9.91
CA PHE A 47 10.28 6.49 10.81
C PHE A 47 9.35 7.46 10.07
N ALA A 48 9.69 7.89 8.85
CA ALA A 48 8.87 8.74 8.00
C ALA A 48 7.51 8.11 7.66
N GLU A 49 7.49 6.84 7.22
CA GLU A 49 6.26 6.12 6.89
C GLU A 49 5.31 6.03 8.10
N LYS A 50 5.86 5.85 9.30
CA LYS A 50 5.05 5.85 10.53
C LYS A 50 4.48 7.24 10.83
N MET A 51 5.24 8.32 10.61
CA MET A 51 4.76 9.69 10.80
C MET A 51 3.66 10.03 9.80
N ILE A 52 3.80 9.65 8.53
CA ILE A 52 2.76 9.84 7.51
C ILE A 52 1.48 9.08 7.89
N THR A 53 1.61 7.86 8.43
CA THR A 53 0.44 7.11 8.92
C THR A 53 -0.26 7.82 10.08
N TYR A 54 0.48 8.50 10.97
CA TYR A 54 -0.13 9.33 12.02
C TYR A 54 -0.84 10.55 11.43
N GLY A 55 -0.23 11.20 10.44
CA GLY A 55 -0.83 12.33 9.74
C GLY A 55 -2.14 11.98 9.04
N LYS A 56 -2.21 10.82 8.40
CA LYS A 56 -3.44 10.32 7.73
C LYS A 56 -4.62 10.14 8.68
N LYS A 57 -4.37 9.78 9.94
CA LYS A 57 -5.43 9.65 10.96
C LYS A 57 -5.96 10.99 11.46
N ALA A 58 -5.15 12.03 11.37
CA ALA A 58 -5.47 13.44 11.69
C ALA A 58 -6.02 13.72 13.10
N ASP A 59 -6.03 12.76 14.02
CA ASP A 59 -6.51 12.92 15.38
C ASP A 59 -5.54 13.74 16.24
N LEU A 60 -6.05 14.42 17.25
CA LEU A 60 -5.25 15.12 18.25
C LEU A 60 -4.23 14.19 18.94
N HIS A 61 -4.64 12.95 19.23
CA HIS A 61 -3.75 11.95 19.80
C HIS A 61 -2.54 11.67 18.91
N HIS A 62 -2.77 11.44 17.59
CA HIS A 62 -1.70 11.17 16.64
C HIS A 62 -0.81 12.39 16.41
N ARG A 63 -1.36 13.61 16.45
CA ARG A 63 -0.59 14.86 16.41
C ARG A 63 0.36 14.97 17.62
N ARG A 64 -0.12 14.69 18.83
CA ARG A 64 0.72 14.65 20.05
C ARG A 64 1.82 13.59 19.95
N LEU A 65 1.53 12.40 19.41
CA LEU A 65 2.53 11.35 19.17
C LEU A 65 3.58 11.76 18.15
N ALA A 66 3.20 12.45 17.09
CA ALA A 66 4.13 12.98 16.10
C ALA A 66 5.06 14.03 16.71
N ILE A 67 4.54 15.01 17.47
CA ILE A 67 5.33 16.02 18.19
C ILE A 67 6.33 15.35 19.15
N ALA A 68 5.89 14.38 19.94
CA ALA A 68 6.76 13.68 20.88
C ALA A 68 7.93 12.94 20.19
N LYS A 69 7.75 12.50 18.93
CA LYS A 69 8.76 11.74 18.17
C LYS A 69 9.65 12.62 17.31
N LEU A 70 9.09 13.60 16.60
CA LEU A 70 9.84 14.52 15.75
C LEU A 70 10.51 15.63 16.58
N ARG A 71 9.89 16.03 17.70
CA ARG A 71 10.36 17.13 18.57
C ARG A 71 10.45 18.48 17.87
N ASP A 72 9.85 18.60 16.73
CA ASP A 72 9.79 19.75 15.85
C ASP A 72 8.33 20.02 15.52
N ARG A 73 7.84 21.23 15.86
CA ARG A 73 6.43 21.60 15.66
C ARG A 73 6.16 22.03 14.23
N ASP A 74 7.13 22.66 13.58
CA ASP A 74 6.99 23.15 12.21
C ASP A 74 6.96 21.99 11.23
N ALA A 75 7.87 21.03 11.37
CA ALA A 75 7.84 19.78 10.59
C ALA A 75 6.55 18.98 10.81
N VAL A 76 5.99 18.98 12.02
CA VAL A 76 4.68 18.34 12.27
C VAL A 76 3.56 19.11 11.58
N LYS A 77 3.59 20.44 11.57
CA LYS A 77 2.61 21.24 10.83
C LYS A 77 2.64 20.90 9.34
N THR A 78 3.82 20.95 8.70
CA THR A 78 4.00 20.56 7.29
C THR A 78 3.53 19.12 7.03
N LEU A 79 3.80 18.19 7.95
CA LEU A 79 3.33 16.80 7.85
C LEU A 79 1.81 16.71 7.76
N PHE A 80 1.07 17.40 8.64
CA PHE A 80 -0.39 17.29 8.71
C PHE A 80 -1.10 18.13 7.65
N ASP A 81 -0.57 19.32 7.33
CA ASP A 81 -1.21 20.28 6.45
C ASP A 81 -0.89 20.02 4.97
N GLU A 82 0.33 19.56 4.65
CA GLU A 82 0.80 19.42 3.27
C GLU A 82 1.08 17.97 2.84
N VAL A 83 1.84 17.22 3.66
CA VAL A 83 2.33 15.89 3.26
C VAL A 83 1.23 14.85 3.37
N SER A 84 0.52 14.78 4.49
CA SER A 84 -0.46 13.72 4.73
C SER A 84 -1.65 13.72 3.77
N PRO A 85 -2.21 14.88 3.34
CA PRO A 85 -3.31 14.91 2.38
C PRO A 85 -2.95 14.26 1.03
N ARG A 86 -1.70 14.38 0.58
CA ARG A 86 -1.20 13.79 -0.68
C ARG A 86 -1.26 12.25 -0.69
N TYR A 87 -1.28 11.62 0.49
CA TYR A 87 -1.19 10.17 0.64
C TYR A 87 -2.46 9.50 1.15
N MET A 88 -3.61 10.19 1.21
CA MET A 88 -4.84 9.62 1.78
C MET A 88 -5.26 8.31 1.11
N ASP A 89 -5.14 8.23 -0.23
CA ASP A 89 -5.52 7.04 -1.01
C ASP A 89 -4.45 5.95 -1.07
N ARG A 90 -3.22 6.25 -0.62
CA ARG A 90 -2.10 5.30 -0.71
C ARG A 90 -1.98 4.50 0.59
N ASN A 91 -1.99 3.17 0.50
CA ASN A 91 -1.91 2.26 1.66
C ASN A 91 -0.48 1.90 2.09
N GLY A 92 0.52 2.75 1.78
CA GLY A 92 1.93 2.54 2.15
C GLY A 92 2.89 2.85 1.01
N GLY A 93 4.21 2.71 1.26
CA GLY A 93 5.23 3.04 0.27
C GLY A 93 5.26 4.52 -0.08
N TYR A 94 5.17 5.37 0.92
CA TYR A 94 5.16 6.84 0.78
C TYR A 94 6.52 7.41 0.39
N THR A 95 7.59 6.61 0.54
CA THR A 95 8.96 7.05 0.29
C THR A 95 9.67 6.11 -0.66
N ARG A 96 10.61 6.65 -1.44
CA ARG A 96 11.46 5.94 -2.40
C ARG A 96 12.93 6.17 -2.05
N ILE A 97 13.76 5.13 -2.19
CA ILE A 97 15.22 5.22 -2.04
C ILE A 97 15.85 5.00 -3.41
N ILE A 98 16.57 6.00 -3.91
CA ILE A 98 17.32 5.94 -5.17
C ILE A 98 18.80 5.85 -4.82
N ARG A 99 19.51 4.81 -5.27
CA ARG A 99 20.95 4.65 -5.05
C ARG A 99 21.73 5.54 -6.01
N LEU A 100 22.74 6.22 -5.47
CA LEU A 100 23.63 7.13 -6.22
C LEU A 100 25.02 6.52 -6.49
N GLY A 101 25.33 5.37 -5.86
CA GLY A 101 26.68 4.81 -5.89
C GLY A 101 27.48 5.09 -4.61
N THR A 102 28.78 4.91 -4.67
CA THR A 102 29.68 5.08 -3.53
C THR A 102 30.26 6.49 -3.47
N ARG A 103 30.46 6.99 -2.26
CA ARG A 103 31.10 8.29 -2.02
C ARG A 103 32.62 8.15 -2.13
N ILE A 104 33.26 9.13 -2.81
CA ILE A 104 34.72 9.20 -2.90
C ILE A 104 35.27 9.43 -1.50
N GLY A 105 36.32 8.70 -1.13
CA GLY A 105 37.05 8.80 0.15
C GLY A 105 36.75 7.62 1.08
N ASP A 106 35.50 7.37 1.46
CA ASP A 106 35.14 6.31 2.42
C ASP A 106 34.32 5.16 1.80
N ALA A 107 34.09 5.18 0.48
CA ALA A 107 33.32 4.18 -0.26
C ALA A 107 31.92 3.91 0.34
N ALA A 108 31.34 4.84 1.10
CA ALA A 108 30.01 4.69 1.66
C ALA A 108 28.95 4.70 0.56
N GLU A 109 28.03 3.73 0.58
CA GLU A 109 26.89 3.71 -0.35
C GLU A 109 25.94 4.89 -0.06
N MET A 110 25.79 5.78 -1.05
CA MET A 110 24.93 6.96 -0.99
C MET A 110 23.58 6.70 -1.67
N CYS A 111 22.56 7.39 -1.18
CA CYS A 111 21.23 7.38 -1.78
C CYS A 111 20.49 8.69 -1.55
N ILE A 112 19.46 8.91 -2.36
CA ILE A 112 18.42 9.90 -2.14
C ILE A 112 17.22 9.17 -1.54
N LEU A 113 16.72 9.67 -0.41
CA LEU A 113 15.43 9.32 0.15
C LEU A 113 14.47 10.44 -0.22
N GLN A 114 13.43 10.13 -0.98
CA GLN A 114 12.43 11.11 -1.44
C GLN A 114 11.01 10.67 -1.10
N LEU A 115 10.12 11.65 -0.96
CA LEU A 115 8.68 11.44 -0.91
C LEU A 115 8.16 11.13 -2.32
N VAL A 116 7.25 10.16 -2.44
CA VAL A 116 6.68 9.75 -3.73
C VAL A 116 5.51 10.65 -4.06
N GLU A 117 5.63 11.49 -5.08
CA GLU A 117 4.58 12.42 -5.53
C GLU A 117 3.62 11.82 -6.56
N GLU A 118 3.91 10.60 -7.07
CA GLU A 118 3.09 9.95 -8.08
C GLU A 118 1.73 9.51 -7.53
N ASP A 119 0.66 9.89 -8.20
CA ASP A 119 -0.69 9.39 -7.96
C ASP A 119 -0.72 7.86 -8.10
N VAL A 120 -1.42 7.20 -7.20
CA VAL A 120 -1.68 5.76 -7.30
C VAL A 120 -2.62 5.57 -8.49
N LYS A 121 -2.06 5.36 -9.70
CA LYS A 121 -2.85 4.78 -10.79
C LYS A 121 -3.41 3.47 -10.26
N LYS A 122 -4.70 3.44 -9.96
CA LYS A 122 -5.43 2.22 -9.61
C LYS A 122 -5.12 1.23 -10.73
N LYS A 123 -4.26 0.25 -10.48
CA LYS A 123 -4.13 -0.91 -11.35
C LYS A 123 -5.51 -1.57 -11.28
N THR A 124 -6.35 -1.27 -12.24
CA THR A 124 -7.48 -2.12 -12.56
C THR A 124 -6.87 -3.48 -12.86
N THR A 125 -6.95 -4.37 -11.90
CA THR A 125 -6.69 -5.79 -12.13
C THR A 125 -7.70 -6.21 -13.19
N LYS A 126 -7.26 -6.21 -14.45
CA LYS A 126 -7.95 -6.98 -15.47
C LYS A 126 -7.90 -8.42 -14.98
N LYS A 127 -9.00 -8.89 -14.37
CA LYS A 127 -9.23 -10.32 -14.20
C LYS A 127 -9.03 -10.95 -15.58
N PRO A 128 -8.24 -12.01 -15.71
CA PRO A 128 -8.14 -12.71 -16.98
C PRO A 128 -9.56 -13.22 -17.34
N LYS A 129 -10.01 -12.82 -18.50
CA LYS A 129 -11.25 -13.19 -19.16
C LYS A 129 -11.19 -14.67 -19.58
N LYS A 130 -11.18 -15.58 -18.60
CA LYS A 130 -11.09 -17.03 -18.83
C LYS A 130 -12.23 -17.82 -18.18
N THR A 131 -13.27 -17.12 -17.71
CA THR A 131 -14.43 -17.77 -17.08
C THR A 131 -15.74 -17.53 -17.84
N GLU A 132 -15.75 -16.62 -18.84
CA GLU A 132 -16.97 -16.36 -19.63
C GLU A 132 -17.13 -17.31 -20.81
N GLU A 133 -16.03 -17.86 -21.37
CA GLU A 133 -16.10 -18.80 -22.49
C GLU A 133 -16.57 -20.21 -22.10
N LYS A 134 -16.54 -20.54 -20.78
CA LYS A 134 -17.03 -21.81 -20.26
C LYS A 134 -18.51 -21.77 -19.83
N ALA A 135 -19.06 -20.59 -19.61
CA ALA A 135 -20.48 -20.41 -19.31
C ALA A 135 -21.35 -20.43 -20.60
N GLU A 136 -20.82 -19.87 -21.69
CA GLU A 136 -21.53 -19.82 -22.97
C GLU A 136 -21.60 -21.18 -23.68
N VAL A 137 -20.63 -22.06 -23.41
CA VAL A 137 -20.67 -23.45 -23.93
C VAL A 137 -21.56 -24.35 -23.10
N ALA A 138 -21.73 -24.10 -21.80
CA ALA A 138 -22.64 -24.84 -20.93
C ALA A 138 -24.10 -24.51 -21.21
N GLU A 139 -24.43 -23.25 -21.51
CA GLU A 139 -25.79 -22.80 -21.81
C GLU A 139 -26.27 -23.30 -23.17
N LYS A 140 -25.37 -23.46 -24.15
CA LYS A 140 -25.76 -24.04 -25.47
C LYS A 140 -25.95 -25.56 -25.48
N VAL A 141 -25.40 -26.27 -24.50
CA VAL A 141 -25.61 -27.73 -24.39
C VAL A 141 -26.90 -28.03 -23.66
N GLU A 142 -27.34 -27.21 -22.72
CA GLU A 142 -28.57 -27.40 -21.95
C GLU A 142 -29.83 -27.07 -22.77
N VAL A 143 -29.75 -26.12 -23.70
CA VAL A 143 -30.84 -25.79 -24.63
C VAL A 143 -31.00 -26.84 -25.76
N ALA A 144 -29.95 -27.59 -26.09
CA ALA A 144 -30.01 -28.64 -27.09
C ALA A 144 -30.59 -29.96 -26.55
N GLU A 145 -30.56 -30.19 -25.24
CA GLU A 145 -31.05 -31.41 -24.60
C GLU A 145 -32.56 -31.32 -24.23
N THR A 146 -33.10 -30.10 -24.10
CA THR A 146 -34.52 -29.88 -23.81
C THR A 146 -35.44 -29.87 -25.03
N VAL A 147 -34.87 -29.81 -26.26
CA VAL A 147 -35.64 -29.82 -27.51
C VAL A 147 -35.86 -31.23 -28.10
N ALA A 148 -35.18 -32.26 -27.56
CA ALA A 148 -35.21 -33.63 -28.09
C ALA A 148 -36.21 -34.57 -27.41
N THR A 149 -37.04 -34.11 -26.47
CA THR A 149 -37.95 -34.97 -25.70
C THR A 149 -39.44 -34.53 -25.72
N GLU A 150 -39.85 -33.75 -26.70
CA GLU A 150 -41.29 -33.51 -26.91
C GLU A 150 -41.69 -33.87 -28.34
N THR A 151 -42.20 -35.08 -28.53
CA THR A 151 -43.34 -35.45 -29.39
C THR A 151 -43.42 -36.96 -29.53
N PRO A 152 -44.53 -37.57 -29.87
CA PRO A 152 -45.89 -37.48 -29.27
C PRO A 152 -46.46 -38.90 -28.97
N ALA A 153 -47.47 -38.97 -28.16
CA ALA A 153 -48.48 -40.01 -28.33
C ALA A 153 -49.78 -39.54 -27.73
N GLU A 154 -50.64 -39.22 -28.63
CA GLU A 154 -52.07 -38.99 -28.49
C GLU A 154 -52.79 -40.36 -28.40
N GLU A 155 -53.98 -40.30 -27.84
CA GLU A 155 -55.07 -41.22 -27.89
C GLU A 155 -55.23 -42.32 -26.82
N ALA A 156 -56.23 -42.20 -26.11
CA ALA A 156 -57.43 -42.98 -26.10
C ALA A 156 -58.06 -43.19 -24.72
N SER A 157 -59.35 -42.74 -24.71
CA SER A 157 -60.56 -43.35 -24.15
C SER A 157 -60.75 -43.35 -22.61
N THR A 158 -61.72 -42.54 -22.20
CA THR A 158 -63.10 -42.84 -21.89
C THR A 158 -63.42 -43.55 -20.57
N GLU A 159 -64.34 -42.86 -19.83
CA GLU A 159 -65.39 -43.41 -18.96
C GLU A 159 -64.94 -44.18 -17.69
N ASP A 160 -65.40 -43.85 -16.53
CA ASP A 160 -66.82 -43.90 -16.07
C ASP A 160 -66.86 -43.53 -14.56
N LYS A 161 -67.92 -42.77 -14.22
CA LYS A 161 -68.88 -42.87 -13.11
C LYS A 161 -68.42 -43.04 -11.63
N ALA A 162 -69.02 -42.14 -10.93
CA ALA A 162 -69.86 -42.32 -9.72
C ALA A 162 -69.20 -42.85 -8.42
N GLU A 163 -69.27 -42.17 -7.40
CA GLU A 163 -70.27 -42.01 -6.32
C GLU A 163 -69.74 -41.02 -5.26
#